data_f50574148c18f5bd313e2e1af60784f3
#
_entry.id   f50574148c18f5bd313e2e1af60784f3
#
_cell.length_a   1.000
_cell.length_b   1.000
_cell.length_c   1.000
_cell.angle_alpha   90.00
_cell.angle_beta   90.00
_cell.angle_gamma   90.00
#
_symmetry.space_group_name_H-M   'P 1'
#
loop_
_entity.id
_entity.type
_entity.pdbx_description
1 polymer ?
#
loop_
_entity_poly.entity_id
_entity_poly.type
_entity_poly.pdbx_seq_one_letter_code
_entity_poly.pdbx_strand_id
1 'polypeptide(L)'
;MRKNREGNTLVLRPDFTPSIARAASMYYHQEDMPIRLCYSGNTFVNRSSYQGRLKESTQMGVELLGDASVDGDGEIIAMTVELLKAAGLKEFQISIGQVDFFKALVDDSGMSEETIQELRQLISNKNYFGVEELLESQRLSKEQVEALTELPQLFGGPEVLKKAESLTGNPKALAAIRRLRELYQVASCYGCEEYISFDLGMLSKYQYYTGIIFQGFTYGTGEP
;
A
#
# COMPACT_ATOMS: atom_id res chain seq x y z
N MET A 1 10.38 -4.90 -27.18
CA MET A 1 9.35 -3.98 -27.68
C MET A 1 9.09 -4.26 -29.14
N ARG A 2 7.84 -4.37 -29.56
CA ARG A 2 7.45 -4.60 -30.96
C ARG A 2 6.56 -3.44 -31.40
N LYS A 3 6.70 -3.01 -32.65
CA LYS A 3 5.79 -1.99 -33.23
C LYS A 3 4.62 -2.68 -33.93
N ASN A 4 3.42 -2.15 -33.78
CA ASN A 4 2.25 -2.55 -34.58
C ASN A 4 2.32 -1.93 -35.99
N ARG A 5 1.34 -2.26 -36.84
CA ARG A 5 1.28 -1.71 -38.23
C ARG A 5 1.12 -0.18 -38.28
N GLU A 6 0.63 0.42 -37.24
CA GLU A 6 0.41 1.86 -37.10
C GLU A 6 1.62 2.60 -36.48
N GLY A 7 2.72 1.87 -36.20
CA GLY A 7 3.94 2.44 -35.62
C GLY A 7 3.95 2.55 -34.09
N ASN A 8 2.86 2.18 -33.40
CA ASN A 8 2.78 2.22 -31.95
C ASN A 8 3.66 1.15 -31.32
N THR A 9 4.32 1.48 -30.22
CA THR A 9 5.12 0.53 -29.45
C THR A 9 4.20 -0.37 -28.63
N LEU A 10 4.29 -1.66 -28.85
CA LEU A 10 3.59 -2.66 -28.03
C LEU A 10 4.51 -3.14 -26.93
N VAL A 11 3.97 -3.22 -25.73
CA VAL A 11 4.61 -3.76 -24.54
C VAL A 11 3.72 -4.83 -23.91
N LEU A 12 4.33 -5.81 -23.26
CA LEU A 12 3.60 -6.74 -22.40
C LEU A 12 3.15 -5.99 -21.15
N ARG A 13 1.92 -6.22 -20.72
CA ARG A 13 1.36 -5.50 -19.56
C ARG A 13 2.04 -5.94 -18.26
N PRO A 14 2.54 -5.00 -17.46
CA PRO A 14 3.08 -5.30 -16.13
C PRO A 14 1.99 -5.33 -15.06
N ASP A 15 0.82 -4.73 -15.33
CA ASP A 15 -0.28 -4.52 -14.40
C ASP A 15 -1.60 -4.36 -15.15
N PHE A 16 -2.72 -4.67 -14.48
CA PHE A 16 -4.08 -4.54 -15.04
C PHE A 16 -4.73 -3.19 -14.71
N THR A 17 -4.47 -2.61 -13.54
CA THR A 17 -5.13 -1.40 -13.05
C THR A 17 -5.15 -0.24 -14.06
N PRO A 18 -4.04 0.09 -14.79
CA PRO A 18 -4.09 1.14 -15.80
C PRO A 18 -5.03 0.84 -16.97
N SER A 19 -5.16 -0.45 -17.33
CA SER A 19 -6.07 -0.86 -18.41
C SER A 19 -7.53 -0.79 -17.96
N ILE A 20 -7.82 -1.15 -16.71
CA ILE A 20 -9.15 -1.08 -16.11
C ILE A 20 -9.57 0.39 -15.92
N ALA A 21 -8.67 1.23 -15.42
CA ALA A 21 -8.92 2.67 -15.28
C ALA A 21 -9.26 3.31 -16.63
N ARG A 22 -8.56 2.92 -17.71
CA ARG A 22 -8.87 3.36 -19.08
C ARG A 22 -10.24 2.86 -19.52
N ALA A 23 -10.56 1.59 -19.32
CA ALA A 23 -11.85 1.01 -19.67
C ALA A 23 -12.99 1.69 -18.89
N ALA A 24 -12.80 1.92 -17.60
CA ALA A 24 -13.76 2.64 -16.77
C ALA A 24 -14.05 4.05 -17.30
N SER A 25 -12.99 4.81 -17.62
CA SER A 25 -13.11 6.14 -18.19
C SER A 25 -13.81 6.16 -19.57
N MET A 26 -13.62 5.11 -20.39
CA MET A 26 -14.20 5.07 -21.75
C MET A 26 -15.63 4.54 -21.79
N TYR A 27 -15.95 3.55 -20.95
CA TYR A 27 -17.19 2.78 -21.10
C TYR A 27 -18.16 2.95 -19.93
N TYR A 28 -17.69 3.40 -18.76
CA TYR A 28 -18.50 3.47 -17.53
C TYR A 28 -18.65 4.90 -16.99
N HIS A 29 -18.27 5.91 -17.74
CA HIS A 29 -18.32 7.31 -17.28
C HIS A 29 -19.74 7.85 -17.07
N GLN A 30 -20.77 7.15 -17.57
CA GLN A 30 -22.19 7.49 -17.39
C GLN A 30 -22.92 6.55 -16.43
N GLU A 31 -22.22 5.55 -15.88
CA GLU A 31 -22.81 4.60 -14.93
C GLU A 31 -22.86 5.19 -13.52
N ASP A 32 -23.80 4.69 -12.73
CA ASP A 32 -23.87 5.04 -11.32
C ASP A 32 -22.71 4.42 -10.54
N MET A 33 -22.05 5.23 -9.72
CA MET A 33 -20.99 4.78 -8.83
C MET A 33 -21.57 4.20 -7.53
N PRO A 34 -20.92 3.23 -6.90
CA PRO A 34 -19.61 2.63 -7.24
C PRO A 34 -19.71 1.48 -8.26
N ILE A 35 -18.64 1.31 -9.05
CA ILE A 35 -18.51 0.22 -10.01
C ILE A 35 -17.55 -0.83 -9.44
N ARG A 36 -17.94 -2.11 -9.51
CA ARG A 36 -17.14 -3.26 -9.10
C ARG A 36 -16.73 -4.07 -10.32
N LEU A 37 -15.44 -4.15 -10.57
CA LEU A 37 -14.85 -4.93 -11.67
C LEU A 37 -13.93 -5.99 -11.12
N CYS A 38 -13.77 -7.09 -11.85
CA CYS A 38 -12.75 -8.09 -11.56
C CYS A 38 -12.03 -8.47 -12.86
N TYR A 39 -10.82 -8.99 -12.69
CA TYR A 39 -10.00 -9.44 -13.80
C TYR A 39 -9.23 -10.71 -13.46
N SER A 40 -8.85 -11.47 -14.51
CA SER A 40 -7.89 -12.55 -14.43
C SER A 40 -7.06 -12.56 -15.70
N GLY A 41 -5.77 -12.78 -15.58
CA GLY A 41 -4.87 -12.89 -16.74
C GLY A 41 -3.40 -12.75 -16.37
N ASN A 42 -2.54 -12.75 -17.41
CA ASN A 42 -1.11 -12.76 -17.21
C ASN A 42 -0.52 -11.37 -17.20
N THR A 43 0.39 -11.16 -16.25
CA THR A 43 1.26 -9.98 -16.14
C THR A 43 2.70 -10.36 -16.39
N PHE A 44 3.52 -9.41 -16.84
CA PHE A 44 4.89 -9.64 -17.26
C PHE A 44 5.82 -8.63 -16.61
N VAL A 45 6.76 -9.11 -15.79
CA VAL A 45 7.72 -8.27 -15.07
C VAL A 45 9.13 -8.64 -15.48
N ASN A 46 9.95 -7.66 -15.85
CA ASN A 46 11.35 -7.89 -16.16
C ASN A 46 12.16 -8.03 -14.87
N ARG A 47 12.30 -9.27 -14.40
CA ARG A 47 13.13 -9.61 -13.22
C ARG A 47 14.49 -10.12 -13.68
N SER A 48 15.52 -9.90 -12.86
CA SER A 48 16.85 -10.41 -13.14
C SER A 48 16.86 -11.94 -13.17
N SER A 49 17.57 -12.53 -14.13
CA SER A 49 17.55 -13.99 -14.40
C SER A 49 18.13 -14.86 -13.27
N TYR A 50 18.83 -14.23 -12.31
CA TYR A 50 19.58 -14.95 -11.26
C TYR A 50 18.74 -15.36 -10.04
N GLN A 51 17.47 -14.99 -9.97
CA GLN A 51 16.63 -15.22 -8.78
C GLN A 51 15.61 -16.37 -8.95
N GLY A 52 15.61 -17.09 -10.06
CA GLY A 52 14.65 -18.19 -10.31
C GLY A 52 13.18 -17.74 -10.41
N ARG A 53 12.90 -16.44 -10.37
CA ARG A 53 11.55 -15.88 -10.39
C ARG A 53 10.97 -15.87 -11.81
N LEU A 54 9.72 -16.28 -11.97
CA LEU A 54 9.01 -16.24 -13.24
C LEU A 54 8.85 -14.79 -13.71
N LYS A 55 9.04 -14.58 -15.01
CA LYS A 55 8.78 -13.27 -15.68
C LYS A 55 7.33 -13.08 -16.08
N GLU A 56 6.57 -14.15 -16.09
CA GLU A 56 5.14 -14.20 -16.35
C GLU A 56 4.46 -14.78 -15.12
N SER A 57 3.37 -14.17 -14.69
CA SER A 57 2.53 -14.66 -13.61
C SER A 57 1.06 -14.41 -13.92
N THR A 58 0.20 -15.38 -13.58
CA THR A 58 -1.24 -15.17 -13.63
C THR A 58 -1.67 -14.39 -12.40
N GLN A 59 -2.42 -13.32 -12.62
CA GLN A 59 -2.95 -12.45 -11.57
C GLN A 59 -4.46 -12.42 -11.67
N MET A 60 -5.11 -12.45 -10.50
CA MET A 60 -6.52 -12.11 -10.34
C MET A 60 -6.61 -10.86 -9.48
N GLY A 61 -7.61 -10.04 -9.72
CA GLY A 61 -7.84 -8.85 -8.91
C GLY A 61 -9.25 -8.30 -9.03
N VAL A 62 -9.57 -7.40 -8.12
CA VAL A 62 -10.81 -6.66 -8.08
C VAL A 62 -10.51 -5.16 -8.03
N GLU A 63 -11.39 -4.38 -8.61
CA GLU A 63 -11.31 -2.92 -8.61
C GLU A 63 -12.66 -2.36 -8.19
N LEU A 64 -12.67 -1.56 -7.14
CA LEU A 64 -13.81 -0.78 -6.67
C LEU A 64 -13.58 0.67 -7.05
N LEU A 65 -14.39 1.20 -7.93
CA LEU A 65 -14.24 2.55 -8.49
C LEU A 65 -15.36 3.46 -8.02
N GLY A 66 -15.00 4.67 -7.61
CA GLY A 66 -15.97 5.71 -7.24
C GLY A 66 -16.46 5.66 -5.79
N ASP A 67 -15.84 4.84 -4.93
CA ASP A 67 -16.10 4.83 -3.49
C ASP A 67 -14.80 5.18 -2.74
N ALA A 68 -14.77 6.34 -2.08
CA ALA A 68 -13.66 6.80 -1.26
C ALA A 68 -13.94 6.61 0.25
N SER A 69 -15.01 5.90 0.61
CA SER A 69 -15.39 5.67 2.00
C SER A 69 -14.49 4.63 2.68
N VAL A 70 -14.52 4.61 3.99
CA VAL A 70 -13.85 3.55 4.77
C VAL A 70 -14.54 2.20 4.59
N ASP A 71 -15.83 2.22 4.27
CA ASP A 71 -16.60 1.00 4.00
C ASP A 71 -16.12 0.33 2.70
N GLY A 72 -15.79 1.12 1.66
CA GLY A 72 -15.17 0.63 0.44
C GLY A 72 -13.80 -0.04 0.68
N ASP A 73 -12.94 0.59 1.50
CA ASP A 73 -11.68 -0.03 1.91
C ASP A 73 -11.93 -1.34 2.68
N GLY A 74 -12.91 -1.33 3.60
CA GLY A 74 -13.30 -2.51 4.40
C GLY A 74 -13.85 -3.66 3.54
N GLU A 75 -14.66 -3.34 2.52
CA GLU A 75 -15.17 -4.33 1.55
C GLU A 75 -14.02 -5.05 0.84
N ILE A 76 -13.01 -4.30 0.36
CA ILE A 76 -11.86 -4.88 -0.34
C ILE A 76 -11.01 -5.75 0.60
N ILE A 77 -10.78 -5.31 1.84
CA ILE A 77 -10.03 -6.10 2.84
C ILE A 77 -10.79 -7.39 3.18
N ALA A 78 -12.08 -7.30 3.47
CA ALA A 78 -12.91 -8.46 3.79
C ALA A 78 -12.97 -9.46 2.62
N MET A 79 -13.14 -8.96 1.39
CA MET A 79 -13.09 -9.81 0.19
C MET A 79 -11.73 -10.49 0.05
N THR A 80 -10.62 -9.79 0.32
CA THR A 80 -9.28 -10.36 0.26
C THR A 80 -9.13 -11.50 1.26
N VAL A 81 -9.57 -11.32 2.50
CA VAL A 81 -9.57 -12.36 3.53
C VAL A 81 -10.37 -13.58 3.09
N GLU A 82 -11.58 -13.39 2.59
CA GLU A 82 -12.44 -14.50 2.14
C GLU A 82 -11.87 -15.23 0.92
N LEU A 83 -11.25 -14.52 -0.02
CA LEU A 83 -10.58 -15.13 -1.18
C LEU A 83 -9.39 -15.99 -0.76
N LEU A 84 -8.60 -15.55 0.21
CA LEU A 84 -7.47 -16.32 0.73
C LEU A 84 -7.94 -17.57 1.48
N LYS A 85 -8.99 -17.47 2.28
CA LYS A 85 -9.65 -18.63 2.91
C LYS A 85 -10.18 -19.62 1.87
N ALA A 86 -10.89 -19.13 0.86
CA ALA A 86 -11.42 -19.95 -0.24
C ALA A 86 -10.31 -20.63 -1.05
N ALA A 87 -9.13 -20.00 -1.18
CA ALA A 87 -7.95 -20.61 -1.77
C ALA A 87 -7.28 -21.68 -0.90
N GLY A 88 -7.77 -21.89 0.33
CA GLY A 88 -7.30 -22.94 1.26
C GLY A 88 -6.20 -22.46 2.21
N LEU A 89 -5.87 -21.18 2.25
CA LEU A 89 -4.93 -20.63 3.22
C LEU A 89 -5.58 -20.60 4.60
N LYS A 90 -4.87 -21.12 5.61
CA LYS A 90 -5.33 -21.19 7.02
C LYS A 90 -4.62 -20.16 7.89
N GLU A 91 -3.33 -19.94 7.61
CA GLU A 91 -2.46 -19.06 8.37
C GLU A 91 -1.94 -17.97 7.45
N PHE A 92 -2.52 -16.79 7.56
CA PHE A 92 -2.11 -15.60 6.80
C PHE A 92 -2.45 -14.35 7.58
N GLN A 93 -1.83 -13.24 7.21
CA GLN A 93 -2.07 -11.93 7.78
C GLN A 93 -2.11 -10.88 6.68
N ILE A 94 -3.03 -9.95 6.78
CA ILE A 94 -3.12 -8.75 5.96
C ILE A 94 -2.48 -7.61 6.74
N SER A 95 -1.32 -7.17 6.29
CA SER A 95 -0.65 -6.00 6.85
C SER A 95 -1.11 -4.75 6.13
N ILE A 96 -1.56 -3.74 6.88
CA ILE A 96 -2.17 -2.51 6.35
C ILE A 96 -1.29 -1.32 6.69
N GLY A 97 -0.94 -0.54 5.66
CA GLY A 97 -0.24 0.72 5.77
C GLY A 97 -1.11 1.90 5.33
N GLN A 98 -0.60 3.12 5.56
CA GLN A 98 -1.27 4.35 5.16
C GLN A 98 -0.24 5.36 4.64
N VAL A 99 -0.29 5.60 3.33
CA VAL A 99 0.71 6.42 2.62
C VAL A 99 0.71 7.87 3.08
N ASP A 100 -0.48 8.40 3.42
CA ASP A 100 -0.62 9.81 3.78
C ASP A 100 -0.03 10.11 5.17
N PHE A 101 0.15 9.10 6.03
CA PHE A 101 0.83 9.27 7.31
C PHE A 101 2.29 9.72 7.09
N PHE A 102 3.05 8.96 6.30
CA PHE A 102 4.43 9.33 5.96
C PHE A 102 4.49 10.68 5.22
N LYS A 103 3.61 10.88 4.22
CA LYS A 103 3.55 12.15 3.48
C LYS A 103 3.35 13.34 4.42
N ALA A 104 2.44 13.22 5.38
CA ALA A 104 2.17 14.28 6.34
C ALA A 104 3.37 14.60 7.25
N LEU A 105 4.19 13.59 7.60
CA LEU A 105 5.40 13.80 8.41
C LEU A 105 6.51 14.54 7.65
N VAL A 106 6.58 14.36 6.33
CA VAL A 106 7.63 14.99 5.50
C VAL A 106 7.19 16.26 4.77
N ASP A 107 5.89 16.57 4.71
CA ASP A 107 5.30 17.66 3.91
C ASP A 107 5.93 19.03 4.22
N ASP A 108 6.16 19.33 5.49
CA ASP A 108 6.74 20.59 5.96
C ASP A 108 8.20 20.45 6.42
N SER A 109 8.88 19.37 6.02
CA SER A 109 10.25 19.07 6.48
C SER A 109 11.34 19.93 5.82
N GLY A 110 11.05 20.48 4.64
CA GLY A 110 12.05 21.19 3.81
C GLY A 110 13.12 20.28 3.21
N MET A 111 12.99 18.95 3.33
CA MET A 111 13.89 17.99 2.68
C MET A 111 13.72 18.00 1.16
N SER A 112 14.80 17.69 0.44
CA SER A 112 14.71 17.51 -1.02
C SER A 112 13.94 16.24 -1.39
N GLU A 113 13.40 16.18 -2.59
CA GLU A 113 12.70 14.99 -3.10
C GLU A 113 13.61 13.75 -3.09
N GLU A 114 14.91 13.92 -3.40
CA GLU A 114 15.89 12.85 -3.36
C GLU A 114 16.06 12.30 -1.94
N THR A 115 16.18 13.19 -0.95
CA THR A 115 16.29 12.83 0.47
C THR A 115 15.03 12.08 0.95
N ILE A 116 13.85 12.55 0.55
CA ILE A 116 12.57 11.90 0.88
C ILE A 116 12.50 10.49 0.25
N GLN A 117 12.97 10.32 -0.98
CA GLN A 117 13.00 9.01 -1.63
C GLN A 117 14.00 8.05 -0.95
N GLU A 118 15.17 8.54 -0.54
CA GLU A 118 16.14 7.76 0.22
C GLU A 118 15.55 7.34 1.57
N LEU A 119 14.97 8.29 2.31
CA LEU A 119 14.29 8.02 3.59
C LEU A 119 13.20 6.96 3.43
N ARG A 120 12.38 7.07 2.37
CA ARG A 120 11.34 6.08 2.03
C ARG A 120 11.92 4.68 1.85
N GLN A 121 13.04 4.55 1.16
CA GLN A 121 13.71 3.26 0.96
C GLN A 121 14.26 2.69 2.26
N LEU A 122 14.90 3.52 3.08
CA LEU A 122 15.44 3.11 4.37
C LEU A 122 14.32 2.60 5.31
N ILE A 123 13.20 3.33 5.39
CA ILE A 123 12.03 2.94 6.19
C ILE A 123 11.44 1.63 5.68
N SER A 124 11.18 1.51 4.37
CA SER A 124 10.59 0.30 3.78
C SER A 124 11.48 -0.94 3.94
N ASN A 125 12.80 -0.75 3.98
CA ASN A 125 13.77 -1.82 4.21
C ASN A 125 14.04 -2.09 5.70
N LYS A 126 13.34 -1.39 6.61
CA LYS A 126 13.54 -1.47 8.07
C LYS A 126 14.99 -1.20 8.48
N ASN A 127 15.67 -0.31 7.77
CA ASN A 127 17.05 0.10 8.06
C ASN A 127 17.07 1.25 9.07
N TYR A 128 16.97 0.92 10.35
CA TYR A 128 16.88 1.87 11.47
C TYR A 128 18.08 2.82 11.51
N PHE A 129 19.30 2.30 11.43
CA PHE A 129 20.52 3.10 11.46
C PHE A 129 20.62 4.09 10.31
N GLY A 130 20.26 3.65 9.10
CA GLY A 130 20.25 4.53 7.93
C GLY A 130 19.23 5.66 8.07
N VAL A 131 18.09 5.41 8.70
CA VAL A 131 17.09 6.44 8.98
C VAL A 131 17.65 7.47 9.96
N GLU A 132 18.23 7.05 11.07
CA GLU A 132 18.84 7.94 12.06
C GLU A 132 19.96 8.79 11.44
N GLU A 133 20.92 8.18 10.74
CA GLU A 133 22.03 8.86 10.08
C GLU A 133 21.57 9.90 9.06
N LEU A 134 20.55 9.55 8.24
CA LEU A 134 19.99 10.48 7.25
C LEU A 134 19.35 11.69 7.93
N LEU A 135 18.56 11.45 8.98
CA LEU A 135 17.84 12.50 9.69
C LEU A 135 18.75 13.44 10.49
N GLU A 136 19.90 12.97 11.02
CA GLU A 136 20.88 13.81 11.71
C GLU A 136 21.39 14.97 10.84
N SER A 137 21.47 14.75 9.53
CA SER A 137 21.93 15.77 8.57
C SER A 137 20.86 16.80 8.20
N GLN A 138 19.58 16.57 8.60
CA GLN A 138 18.43 17.38 8.22
C GLN A 138 18.04 18.39 9.32
N ARG A 139 17.45 19.52 8.89
CA ARG A 139 16.95 20.55 9.82
C ARG A 139 15.50 20.29 10.17
N LEU A 140 15.24 19.27 10.96
CA LEU A 140 13.92 18.87 11.39
C LEU A 140 13.62 19.27 12.84
N SER A 141 12.35 19.36 13.18
CA SER A 141 11.93 19.48 14.59
C SER A 141 12.19 18.16 15.32
N LYS A 142 12.30 18.22 16.65
CA LYS A 142 12.48 17.00 17.47
C LYS A 142 11.32 16.02 17.29
N GLU A 143 10.09 16.52 17.17
CA GLU A 143 8.89 15.72 16.91
C GLU A 143 8.97 14.98 15.56
N GLN A 144 9.41 15.67 14.50
CA GLN A 144 9.58 15.03 13.18
C GLN A 144 10.67 13.97 13.19
N VAL A 145 11.81 14.24 13.82
CA VAL A 145 12.88 13.24 13.96
C VAL A 145 12.38 12.02 14.70
N GLU A 146 11.74 12.19 15.86
CA GLU A 146 11.21 11.08 16.67
C GLU A 146 10.18 10.26 15.87
N ALA A 147 9.21 10.90 15.23
CA ALA A 147 8.18 10.22 14.45
C ALA A 147 8.78 9.43 13.26
N LEU A 148 9.74 10.00 12.54
CA LEU A 148 10.36 9.36 11.38
C LEU A 148 11.32 8.24 11.78
N THR A 149 12.03 8.36 12.89
CA THR A 149 12.91 7.31 13.44
C THR A 149 12.11 6.11 13.95
N GLU A 150 10.97 6.36 14.60
CA GLU A 150 10.09 5.31 15.10
C GLU A 150 9.28 4.60 13.99
N LEU A 151 9.07 5.27 12.85
CA LEU A 151 8.21 4.79 11.78
C LEU A 151 8.50 3.35 11.29
N PRO A 152 9.77 2.92 11.10
CA PRO A 152 10.07 1.54 10.70
C PRO A 152 9.66 0.49 11.75
N GLN A 153 9.46 0.90 13.01
CA GLN A 153 9.08 0.03 14.13
C GLN A 153 7.58 0.04 14.40
N LEU A 154 6.82 0.91 13.74
CA LEU A 154 5.37 1.01 13.91
C LEU A 154 4.65 -0.09 13.15
N PHE A 155 4.79 -1.33 13.61
CA PHE A 155 4.08 -2.50 13.10
C PHE A 155 3.56 -3.37 14.24
N GLY A 156 2.41 -4.03 14.03
CA GLY A 156 1.76 -4.89 15.03
C GLY A 156 0.25 -4.83 14.95
N GLY A 157 -0.42 -5.11 16.07
CA GLY A 157 -1.87 -5.00 16.20
C GLY A 157 -2.37 -3.55 16.30
N PRO A 158 -3.66 -3.35 16.64
CA PRO A 158 -4.27 -2.03 16.68
C PRO A 158 -3.66 -1.07 17.74
N GLU A 159 -2.89 -1.59 18.70
CA GLU A 159 -2.15 -0.79 19.68
C GLU A 159 -1.10 0.13 19.06
N VAL A 160 -0.55 -0.26 17.89
CA VAL A 160 0.41 0.55 17.12
C VAL A 160 -0.18 1.88 16.71
N LEU A 161 -1.47 1.95 16.43
CA LEU A 161 -2.16 3.19 16.05
C LEU A 161 -2.15 4.22 17.19
N LYS A 162 -2.24 3.76 18.44
CA LYS A 162 -2.13 4.65 19.62
C LYS A 162 -0.72 5.19 19.77
N LYS A 163 0.31 4.32 19.56
CA LYS A 163 1.70 4.76 19.58
C LYS A 163 1.97 5.79 18.49
N ALA A 164 1.54 5.54 17.25
CA ALA A 164 1.70 6.47 16.14
C ALA A 164 1.02 7.84 16.38
N GLU A 165 -0.17 7.84 17.00
CA GLU A 165 -0.90 9.05 17.36
C GLU A 165 -0.15 9.91 18.38
N SER A 166 0.61 9.30 19.29
CA SER A 166 1.40 10.02 20.30
C SER A 166 2.69 10.64 19.77
N LEU A 167 3.13 10.26 18.58
CA LEU A 167 4.38 10.72 17.96
C LEU A 167 4.25 12.00 17.15
N THR A 168 3.04 12.51 16.93
CA THR A 168 2.83 13.68 16.09
C THR A 168 1.60 14.48 16.45
N GLY A 169 1.72 15.80 16.37
CA GLY A 169 0.59 16.74 16.41
C GLY A 169 0.07 17.15 15.02
N ASN A 170 0.66 16.63 13.93
CA ASN A 170 0.26 16.99 12.58
C ASN A 170 -1.17 16.51 12.27
N PRO A 171 -2.11 17.41 11.95
CA PRO A 171 -3.53 17.06 11.76
C PRO A 171 -3.76 16.12 10.56
N LYS A 172 -2.93 16.17 9.51
CA LYS A 172 -3.01 15.26 8.36
C LYS A 172 -2.57 13.85 8.76
N ALA A 173 -1.49 13.74 9.53
CA ALA A 173 -1.01 12.45 10.05
C ALA A 173 -2.04 11.83 11.00
N LEU A 174 -2.63 12.61 11.90
CA LEU A 174 -3.70 12.16 12.78
C LEU A 174 -4.96 11.72 12.03
N ALA A 175 -5.29 12.39 10.92
CA ALA A 175 -6.40 11.98 10.06
C ALA A 175 -6.12 10.63 9.38
N ALA A 176 -4.89 10.39 8.94
CA ALA A 176 -4.47 9.11 8.38
C ALA A 176 -4.59 7.95 9.39
N ILE A 177 -4.18 8.17 10.64
CA ILE A 177 -4.33 7.17 11.72
C ILE A 177 -5.81 6.93 12.05
N ARG A 178 -6.62 8.00 12.09
CA ARG A 178 -8.07 7.88 12.31
C ARG A 178 -8.70 7.00 11.24
N ARG A 179 -8.35 7.18 9.97
CA ARG A 179 -8.83 6.34 8.85
C ARG A 179 -8.49 4.86 9.06
N LEU A 180 -7.28 4.54 9.54
CA LEU A 180 -6.90 3.15 9.85
C LEU A 180 -7.72 2.58 11.02
N ARG A 181 -8.03 3.38 12.02
CA ARG A 181 -8.87 2.96 13.16
C ARG A 181 -10.32 2.69 12.73
N GLU A 182 -10.87 3.57 11.90
CA GLU A 182 -12.20 3.38 11.30
C GLU A 182 -12.23 2.12 10.43
N LEU A 183 -11.22 1.91 9.58
CA LEU A 183 -11.10 0.68 8.80
C LEU A 183 -11.09 -0.58 9.68
N TYR A 184 -10.34 -0.57 10.78
CA TYR A 184 -10.31 -1.71 11.71
C TYR A 184 -11.70 -2.00 12.30
N GLN A 185 -12.47 -0.96 12.62
CA GLN A 185 -13.85 -1.12 13.08
C GLN A 185 -14.76 -1.74 12.01
N VAL A 186 -14.65 -1.27 10.76
CA VAL A 186 -15.40 -1.84 9.63
C VAL A 186 -15.02 -3.30 9.39
N ALA A 187 -13.72 -3.60 9.39
CA ALA A 187 -13.22 -4.97 9.24
C ALA A 187 -13.69 -5.91 10.36
N SER A 188 -13.82 -5.40 11.59
CA SER A 188 -14.40 -6.15 12.72
C SER A 188 -15.87 -6.48 12.49
N CYS A 189 -16.64 -5.62 11.81
CA CYS A 189 -18.01 -5.95 11.42
C CYS A 189 -18.09 -7.12 10.43
N TYR A 190 -17.03 -7.33 9.64
CA TYR A 190 -16.90 -8.48 8.75
C TYR A 190 -16.28 -9.72 9.42
N GLY A 191 -15.85 -9.62 10.70
CA GLY A 191 -15.16 -10.71 11.42
C GLY A 191 -13.76 -10.99 10.87
N CYS A 192 -13.07 -9.95 10.38
CA CYS A 192 -11.76 -10.06 9.75
C CYS A 192 -10.61 -9.55 10.65
N GLU A 193 -10.90 -9.09 11.85
CA GLU A 193 -9.92 -8.43 12.75
C GLU A 193 -8.72 -9.32 13.12
N GLU A 194 -8.91 -10.61 13.24
CA GLU A 194 -7.82 -11.57 13.54
C GLU A 194 -6.77 -11.69 12.44
N TYR A 195 -7.14 -11.34 11.19
CA TYR A 195 -6.27 -11.40 10.02
C TYR A 195 -5.53 -10.07 9.79
N ILE A 196 -5.80 -9.02 10.57
CA ILE A 196 -5.30 -7.67 10.32
C ILE A 196 -4.14 -7.33 11.24
N SER A 197 -3.07 -6.81 10.65
CA SER A 197 -2.01 -6.07 11.33
C SER A 197 -1.78 -4.73 10.65
N PHE A 198 -1.10 -3.83 11.33
CA PHE A 198 -0.71 -2.53 10.79
C PHE A 198 0.79 -2.46 10.60
N ASP A 199 1.25 -1.84 9.53
CA ASP A 199 2.65 -1.48 9.30
C ASP A 199 2.72 -0.08 8.68
N LEU A 200 2.97 0.92 9.50
CA LEU A 200 3.06 2.32 9.04
C LEU A 200 4.38 2.60 8.30
N GLY A 201 5.36 1.71 8.41
CA GLY A 201 6.57 1.71 7.60
C GLY A 201 6.41 1.04 6.23
N MET A 202 5.25 0.47 5.93
CA MET A 202 4.90 0.00 4.60
C MET A 202 4.61 1.19 3.70
N LEU A 203 5.57 1.57 2.88
CA LEU A 203 5.47 2.70 1.98
C LEU A 203 5.39 2.20 0.53
N SER A 204 4.43 2.72 -0.23
CA SER A 204 4.28 2.35 -1.64
C SER A 204 5.51 2.70 -2.46
N LYS A 205 5.91 1.80 -3.35
CA LYS A 205 6.94 2.06 -4.36
C LYS A 205 6.46 3.04 -5.46
N TYR A 206 5.16 3.17 -5.60
CA TYR A 206 4.52 4.01 -6.62
C TYR A 206 4.01 5.30 -6.00
N GLN A 207 4.45 6.44 -6.53
CA GLN A 207 4.09 7.76 -6.00
C GLN A 207 2.60 8.11 -6.17
N TYR A 208 1.91 7.45 -7.10
CA TYR A 208 0.48 7.68 -7.36
C TYR A 208 -0.46 7.01 -6.36
N TYR A 209 0.03 6.10 -5.52
CA TYR A 209 -0.78 5.55 -4.44
C TYR A 209 -1.08 6.60 -3.38
N THR A 210 -2.31 6.62 -2.90
CA THR A 210 -2.80 7.46 -1.82
C THR A 210 -3.61 6.61 -0.84
N GLY A 211 -3.74 7.09 0.40
CA GLY A 211 -4.58 6.42 1.39
C GLY A 211 -4.03 5.06 1.85
N ILE A 212 -4.93 4.11 1.95
CA ILE A 212 -4.66 2.76 2.49
C ILE A 212 -3.98 1.88 1.45
N ILE A 213 -2.95 1.18 1.88
CA ILE A 213 -2.29 0.12 1.13
C ILE A 213 -2.23 -1.14 1.99
N PHE A 214 -2.22 -2.31 1.38
CA PHE A 214 -2.12 -3.55 2.14
C PHE A 214 -1.38 -4.65 1.37
N GLN A 215 -0.88 -5.62 2.12
CA GLN A 215 -0.20 -6.80 1.59
C GLN A 215 -0.52 -8.02 2.45
N GLY A 216 -0.80 -9.16 1.79
CA GLY A 216 -1.00 -10.44 2.45
C GLY A 216 0.31 -11.18 2.66
N PHE A 217 0.47 -11.79 3.83
CA PHE A 217 1.60 -12.65 4.18
C PHE A 217 1.10 -14.01 4.65
N THR A 218 1.76 -15.09 4.25
CA THR A 218 1.51 -16.45 4.75
C THR A 218 2.82 -17.18 4.95
N TYR A 219 2.79 -18.22 5.79
CA TYR A 219 3.95 -19.06 6.01
C TYR A 219 4.10 -20.11 4.89
N GLY A 220 5.34 -20.46 4.56
CA GLY A 220 5.67 -21.60 3.71
C GLY A 220 5.79 -21.33 2.22
N THR A 221 5.46 -20.15 1.71
CA THR A 221 5.58 -19.82 0.29
C THR A 221 6.91 -19.13 -0.06
N GLY A 222 7.63 -18.58 0.92
CA GLY A 222 8.90 -17.87 0.73
C GLY A 222 8.81 -16.55 -0.06
N GLU A 223 7.62 -16.17 -0.51
CA GLU A 223 7.34 -14.90 -1.17
C GLU A 223 6.09 -14.26 -0.56
N PRO A 224 6.07 -12.92 -0.39
CA PRO A 224 4.88 -12.19 0.03
C PRO A 224 3.83 -12.14 -1.07
#